data_68c536d0905e8a2197c8d00b76f20c1e
#
_entry.id   68c536d0905e8a2197c8d00b76f20c1e
#
_cell.length_a   1.000
_cell.length_b   1.000
_cell.length_c   1.000
_cell.angle_alpha   90.00
_cell.angle_beta   90.00
_cell.angle_gamma   90.00
#
_symmetry.space_group_name_H-M   'P 1'
#
loop_
_entity.id
_entity.type
_entity.pdbx_description
1 polymer ?
#
loop_
_entity_poly.entity_id
_entity_poly.type
_entity_poly.pdbx_seq_one_letter_code
_entity_poly.pdbx_strand_id
1 'polypeptide(L)'
;MALFNWAFARHEGGEFILRIEDTDQARSTAESESSIFESLEWLGLDWDEGPDKGGPHGPYRQSERKALYKEYVQQLLDDQHAFHCFCSKARLDEVRSKQQANKETTRYDGHCINLAAGEVASRLAAGEEHVVR
;
A
#
# COMPACT_ATOMS: atom_id res chain seq x y z
N MET A 1 15.05 -3.09 10.65
CA MET A 1 15.13 -2.27 9.40
C MET A 1 15.40 -0.81 9.72
N ALA A 2 14.72 -0.15 10.68
CA ALA A 2 14.92 1.27 11.01
C ALA A 2 16.39 1.64 11.29
N LEU A 3 17.11 0.86 12.11
CA LEU A 3 18.52 1.10 12.45
C LEU A 3 19.42 1.23 11.20
N PHE A 4 19.25 0.36 10.21
CA PHE A 4 20.09 0.42 9.00
C PHE A 4 19.80 1.65 8.15
N ASN A 5 18.52 2.02 8.00
CA ASN A 5 18.13 3.21 7.26
C ASN A 5 18.59 4.49 7.98
N TRP A 6 18.47 4.53 9.31
CA TRP A 6 18.97 5.63 10.12
C TRP A 6 20.49 5.79 10.00
N ALA A 7 21.24 4.70 10.20
CA ALA A 7 22.69 4.71 10.10
C ALA A 7 23.16 5.12 8.71
N PHE A 8 22.50 4.66 7.65
CA PHE A 8 22.81 5.05 6.28
C PHE A 8 22.53 6.53 6.05
N ALA A 9 21.35 7.04 6.45
CA ALA A 9 21.02 8.45 6.32
C ALA A 9 22.04 9.35 7.06
N ARG A 10 22.41 9.00 8.29
CA ARG A 10 23.39 9.76 9.06
C ARG A 10 24.81 9.68 8.45
N HIS A 11 25.19 8.52 7.90
CA HIS A 11 26.49 8.36 7.23
C HIS A 11 26.61 9.22 5.96
N GLU A 12 25.55 9.26 5.15
CA GLU A 12 25.53 10.00 3.89
C GLU A 12 25.16 11.50 4.06
N GLY A 13 24.89 11.96 5.28
CA GLY A 13 24.43 13.33 5.53
C GLY A 13 23.04 13.61 4.99
N GLY A 14 22.22 12.57 4.85
CA GLY A 14 20.84 12.65 4.42
C GLY A 14 19.84 12.74 5.56
N GLU A 15 18.55 12.77 5.22
CA GLU A 15 17.44 12.84 6.15
C GLU A 15 16.82 11.45 6.39
N PHE A 16 16.45 11.16 7.64
CA PHE A 16 15.72 9.97 8.02
C PHE A 16 14.25 10.31 8.24
N ILE A 17 13.41 9.87 7.33
CA ILE A 17 11.97 10.15 7.32
C ILE A 17 11.21 8.96 7.90
N LEU A 18 10.35 9.22 8.89
CA LEU A 18 9.46 8.22 9.49
C LEU A 18 8.08 8.29 8.86
N ARG A 19 7.64 7.17 8.25
CA ARG A 19 6.28 7.03 7.72
C ARG A 19 5.58 5.84 8.35
N ILE A 20 4.35 6.06 8.80
CA ILE A 20 3.50 5.04 9.41
C ILE A 20 2.64 4.38 8.31
N GLU A 21 2.74 3.07 8.20
CA GLU A 21 1.96 2.26 7.26
C GLU A 21 0.71 1.69 7.96
N ASP A 22 -0.28 2.53 8.14
CA ASP A 22 -1.51 2.29 8.90
C ASP A 22 -2.69 1.79 8.03
N THR A 23 -2.40 1.07 6.94
CA THR A 23 -3.45 0.56 6.04
C THR A 23 -4.30 -0.55 6.63
N ASP A 24 -3.76 -1.34 7.56
CA ASP A 24 -4.52 -2.33 8.32
C ASP A 24 -5.09 -1.66 9.60
N GLN A 25 -6.27 -1.06 9.45
CA GLN A 25 -6.92 -0.32 10.55
C GLN A 25 -7.27 -1.19 11.76
N ALA A 26 -7.38 -2.51 11.60
CA ALA A 26 -7.65 -3.42 12.71
C ALA A 26 -6.43 -3.59 13.64
N ARG A 27 -5.22 -3.41 13.10
CA ARG A 27 -3.95 -3.53 13.83
C ARG A 27 -3.29 -2.20 14.12
N SER A 28 -3.67 -1.14 13.41
CA SER A 28 -3.09 0.20 13.56
C SER A 28 -3.88 0.98 14.61
N THR A 29 -3.42 0.90 15.85
CA THR A 29 -4.00 1.63 16.98
C THR A 29 -3.07 2.78 17.42
N ALA A 30 -3.60 3.77 18.13
CA ALA A 30 -2.81 4.86 18.68
C ALA A 30 -1.70 4.36 19.62
N GLU A 31 -1.97 3.30 20.38
CA GLU A 31 -1.00 2.68 21.29
C GLU A 31 0.14 2.03 20.48
N SER A 32 -0.15 1.36 19.37
CA SER A 32 0.90 0.76 18.53
C SER A 32 1.75 1.83 17.87
N GLU A 33 1.17 2.95 17.46
CA GLU A 33 1.93 4.09 16.92
C GLU A 33 2.82 4.72 17.99
N SER A 34 2.29 4.97 19.20
CA SER A 34 3.08 5.48 20.35
C SER A 34 4.27 4.58 20.67
N SER A 35 4.04 3.26 20.67
CA SER A 35 5.10 2.27 20.93
C SER A 35 6.22 2.30 19.88
N ILE A 36 5.92 2.67 18.61
CA ILE A 36 6.95 2.86 17.59
C ILE A 36 7.83 4.06 17.94
N PHE A 37 7.24 5.20 18.28
CA PHE A 37 8.00 6.39 18.67
C PHE A 37 8.86 6.16 19.91
N GLU A 38 8.27 5.61 20.98
CA GLU A 38 8.98 5.29 22.21
C GLU A 38 10.17 4.34 21.97
N SER A 39 9.98 3.34 21.10
CA SER A 39 11.04 2.40 20.75
C SER A 39 12.19 3.06 19.98
N LEU A 40 11.90 3.95 19.04
CA LEU A 40 12.90 4.69 18.29
C LEU A 40 13.67 5.67 19.19
N GLU A 41 12.96 6.39 20.06
CA GLU A 41 13.56 7.29 21.04
C GLU A 41 14.48 6.53 22.02
N TRP A 42 14.01 5.39 22.54
CA TRP A 42 14.81 4.55 23.44
C TRP A 42 16.09 4.04 22.79
N LEU A 43 16.06 3.75 21.47
CA LEU A 43 17.23 3.35 20.68
C LEU A 43 18.12 4.54 20.28
N GLY A 44 17.71 5.78 20.52
CA GLY A 44 18.40 6.98 20.07
C GLY A 44 18.35 7.18 18.55
N LEU A 45 17.35 6.62 17.88
CA LEU A 45 17.14 6.75 16.44
C LEU A 45 16.20 7.95 16.17
N ASP A 46 16.75 9.14 16.20
CA ASP A 46 16.03 10.36 15.86
C ASP A 46 15.66 10.42 14.37
N TRP A 47 14.50 11.01 14.06
CA TRP A 47 14.04 11.22 12.69
C TRP A 47 13.87 12.71 12.40
N ASP A 48 14.09 13.09 11.13
CA ASP A 48 14.05 14.49 10.70
C ASP A 48 12.64 14.92 10.35
N GLU A 49 11.84 14.02 9.71
CA GLU A 49 10.45 14.23 9.35
C GLU A 49 9.59 13.05 9.80
N GLY A 50 8.35 13.33 10.15
CA GLY A 50 7.41 12.28 10.57
C GLY A 50 6.03 12.82 10.93
N PRO A 51 5.10 11.93 11.39
CA PRO A 51 3.73 12.31 11.71
C PRO A 51 3.62 13.35 12.84
N ASP A 52 4.58 13.38 13.73
CA ASP A 52 4.69 14.29 14.88
C ASP A 52 5.46 15.57 14.57
N LYS A 53 6.47 15.49 13.72
CA LYS A 53 7.35 16.61 13.39
C LYS A 53 6.91 17.39 12.15
N GLY A 54 6.17 16.75 11.25
CA GLY A 54 5.84 17.32 9.96
C GLY A 54 7.04 17.32 9.01
N GLY A 55 6.99 18.15 7.97
CA GLY A 55 8.05 18.34 6.98
C GLY A 55 7.49 18.43 5.55
N PRO A 56 8.36 18.67 4.54
CA PRO A 56 7.94 18.87 3.14
C PRO A 56 7.44 17.63 2.43
N HIS A 57 7.73 16.41 2.93
CA HIS A 57 7.37 15.16 2.27
C HIS A 57 6.10 14.49 2.84
N GLY A 58 5.31 15.23 3.63
CA GLY A 58 4.01 14.75 4.16
C GLY A 58 2.97 14.43 3.08
N PRO A 59 1.85 13.83 3.50
CA PRO A 59 1.52 13.26 4.82
C PRO A 59 2.36 12.04 5.17
N TYR A 60 2.58 11.79 6.47
CA TYR A 60 3.44 10.69 6.95
C TYR A 60 2.66 9.47 7.45
N ARG A 61 1.33 9.51 7.47
CA ARG A 61 0.47 8.32 7.60
C ARG A 61 -0.02 7.90 6.23
N GLN A 62 0.10 6.62 5.92
CA GLN A 62 -0.29 6.11 4.60
C GLN A 62 -1.78 6.28 4.34
N SER A 63 -2.63 6.17 5.37
CA SER A 63 -4.08 6.40 5.27
C SER A 63 -4.45 7.81 4.83
N GLU A 64 -3.60 8.81 5.10
CA GLU A 64 -3.80 10.21 4.74
C GLU A 64 -3.40 10.52 3.28
N ARG A 65 -2.72 9.59 2.59
CA ARG A 65 -2.20 9.76 1.22
C ARG A 65 -3.15 9.29 0.12
N LYS A 66 -4.41 8.99 0.44
CA LYS A 66 -5.39 8.44 -0.51
C LYS A 66 -5.59 9.31 -1.76
N ALA A 67 -5.61 10.63 -1.61
CA ALA A 67 -5.77 11.56 -2.74
C ALA A 67 -4.59 11.46 -3.71
N LEU A 68 -3.36 11.45 -3.18
CA LEU A 68 -2.14 11.28 -3.96
C LEU A 68 -2.11 9.92 -4.69
N TYR A 69 -2.44 8.85 -3.98
CA TYR A 69 -2.48 7.51 -4.60
C TYR A 69 -3.53 7.41 -5.71
N LYS A 70 -4.69 8.08 -5.56
CA LYS A 70 -5.72 8.10 -6.58
C LYS A 70 -5.23 8.70 -7.89
N GLU A 71 -4.45 9.78 -7.82
CA GLU A 71 -3.85 10.43 -8.99
C GLU A 71 -2.89 9.49 -9.73
N TYR A 72 -1.93 8.89 -9.01
CA TYR A 72 -0.98 7.94 -9.62
C TYR A 72 -1.63 6.65 -10.11
N VAL A 73 -2.65 6.15 -9.41
CA VAL A 73 -3.43 5.00 -9.87
C VAL A 73 -4.13 5.32 -11.19
N GLN A 74 -4.66 6.54 -11.35
CA GLN A 74 -5.28 6.94 -12.61
C GLN A 74 -4.26 6.99 -13.75
N GLN A 75 -3.06 7.54 -13.52
CA GLN A 75 -1.98 7.51 -14.51
C GLN A 75 -1.63 6.08 -14.94
N LEU A 76 -1.49 5.16 -13.98
CA LEU A 76 -1.20 3.76 -14.29
C LEU A 76 -2.31 3.08 -15.11
N LEU A 77 -3.58 3.45 -14.87
CA LEU A 77 -4.71 2.96 -15.67
C LEU A 77 -4.67 3.53 -17.08
N ASP A 78 -4.42 4.82 -17.25
CA ASP A 78 -4.35 5.53 -18.52
C ASP A 78 -3.18 5.00 -19.38
N ASP A 79 -2.05 4.70 -18.74
CA ASP A 79 -0.85 4.13 -19.38
C ASP A 79 -0.94 2.59 -19.55
N GLN A 80 -2.06 1.96 -19.19
CA GLN A 80 -2.29 0.51 -19.28
C GLN A 80 -1.30 -0.33 -18.44
N HIS A 81 -0.69 0.26 -17.41
CA HIS A 81 0.17 -0.43 -16.43
C HIS A 81 -0.63 -0.99 -15.25
N ALA A 82 -1.90 -0.63 -15.14
CA ALA A 82 -2.85 -1.17 -14.18
C ALA A 82 -4.19 -1.46 -14.86
N PHE A 83 -5.05 -2.24 -14.21
CA PHE A 83 -6.37 -2.60 -14.72
C PHE A 83 -7.38 -2.76 -13.58
N HIS A 84 -8.67 -2.59 -13.90
CA HIS A 84 -9.77 -2.86 -12.97
C HIS A 84 -10.04 -4.35 -12.83
N CYS A 85 -10.06 -4.84 -11.60
CA CYS A 85 -10.34 -6.24 -11.27
C CYS A 85 -11.62 -6.35 -10.46
N PHE A 86 -12.61 -7.02 -11.02
CA PHE A 86 -13.95 -7.26 -10.44
C PHE A 86 -14.08 -8.63 -9.76
N CYS A 87 -12.96 -9.31 -9.48
CA CYS A 87 -12.99 -10.62 -8.83
C CYS A 87 -13.43 -10.50 -7.38
N SER A 88 -14.45 -11.25 -6.99
CA SER A 88 -14.86 -11.35 -5.60
C SER A 88 -13.78 -12.02 -4.74
N LYS A 89 -13.81 -11.77 -3.43
CA LYS A 89 -12.92 -12.41 -2.47
C LYS A 89 -13.05 -13.95 -2.52
N ALA A 90 -14.29 -14.45 -2.58
CA ALA A 90 -14.56 -15.89 -2.65
C ALA A 90 -13.87 -16.55 -3.86
N ARG A 91 -13.97 -15.92 -5.05
CA ARG A 91 -13.27 -16.40 -6.25
C ARG A 91 -11.76 -16.42 -6.09
N LEU A 92 -11.20 -15.36 -5.52
CA LEU A 92 -9.74 -15.29 -5.30
C LEU A 92 -9.26 -16.34 -4.31
N ASP A 93 -10.02 -16.62 -3.26
CA ASP A 93 -9.71 -17.64 -2.27
C ASP A 93 -9.81 -19.06 -2.88
N GLU A 94 -10.77 -19.30 -3.77
CA GLU A 94 -10.87 -20.56 -4.53
C GLU A 94 -9.65 -20.77 -5.43
N VAL A 95 -9.22 -19.74 -6.18
CA VAL A 95 -8.02 -19.82 -7.02
C VAL A 95 -6.79 -20.14 -6.18
N ARG A 96 -6.60 -19.44 -5.05
CA ARG A 96 -5.49 -19.71 -4.13
C ARG A 96 -5.49 -21.14 -3.61
N SER A 97 -6.66 -21.64 -3.19
CA SER A 97 -6.80 -23.00 -2.67
C SER A 97 -6.44 -24.05 -3.73
N LYS A 98 -6.86 -23.85 -4.98
CA LYS A 98 -6.50 -24.73 -6.10
C LYS A 98 -5.00 -24.72 -6.36
N GLN A 99 -4.39 -23.54 -6.40
CA GLN A 99 -2.93 -23.41 -6.60
C GLN A 99 -2.15 -24.09 -5.47
N GLN A 100 -2.57 -23.92 -4.21
CA GLN A 100 -1.94 -24.57 -3.06
C GLN A 100 -2.08 -26.11 -3.14
N ALA A 101 -3.25 -26.62 -3.49
CA ALA A 101 -3.48 -28.07 -3.66
C ALA A 101 -2.58 -28.66 -4.74
N ASN A 102 -2.32 -27.90 -5.81
CA ASN A 102 -1.42 -28.28 -6.90
C ASN A 102 0.06 -28.01 -6.60
N LYS A 103 0.40 -27.48 -5.42
CA LYS A 103 1.76 -27.03 -5.06
C LYS A 103 2.34 -25.96 -6.00
N GLU A 104 1.48 -25.14 -6.59
CA GLU A 104 1.84 -24.02 -7.43
C GLU A 104 2.08 -22.76 -6.57
N THR A 105 2.87 -21.83 -7.08
CA THR A 105 3.02 -20.51 -6.45
C THR A 105 1.69 -19.76 -6.49
N THR A 106 1.19 -19.33 -5.32
CA THR A 106 -0.05 -18.56 -5.25
C THR A 106 0.11 -17.18 -5.89
N ARG A 107 -0.66 -16.93 -6.95
CA ARG A 107 -0.67 -15.64 -7.67
C ARG A 107 -2.05 -15.36 -8.24
N TYR A 108 -2.29 -14.10 -8.56
CA TYR A 108 -3.48 -13.74 -9.33
C TYR A 108 -3.43 -14.38 -10.72
N ASP A 109 -4.55 -14.94 -11.16
CA ASP A 109 -4.65 -15.71 -12.41
C ASP A 109 -4.83 -14.85 -13.67
N GLY A 110 -4.88 -13.50 -13.51
CA GLY A 110 -5.02 -12.60 -14.65
C GLY A 110 -6.44 -12.47 -15.22
N HIS A 111 -7.46 -13.03 -14.56
CA HIS A 111 -8.83 -13.12 -15.07
C HIS A 111 -9.39 -11.81 -15.67
N CYS A 112 -9.13 -10.67 -15.03
CA CYS A 112 -9.65 -9.37 -15.48
C CYS A 112 -8.68 -8.57 -16.35
N ILE A 113 -7.46 -9.06 -16.60
CA ILE A 113 -6.43 -8.27 -17.30
C ILE A 113 -6.81 -7.97 -18.77
N ASN A 114 -7.58 -8.85 -19.39
CA ASN A 114 -7.96 -8.77 -20.80
C ASN A 114 -9.43 -8.43 -21.00
N LEU A 115 -10.12 -7.86 -20.01
CA LEU A 115 -11.49 -7.40 -20.18
C LEU A 115 -11.56 -6.30 -21.23
N ALA A 116 -12.57 -6.37 -22.11
CA ALA A 116 -12.80 -5.34 -23.12
C ALA A 116 -13.12 -3.99 -22.45
N ALA A 117 -12.61 -2.89 -23.00
CA ALA A 117 -12.82 -1.56 -22.43
C ALA A 117 -14.31 -1.22 -22.23
N GLY A 118 -15.18 -1.65 -23.17
CA GLY A 118 -16.63 -1.45 -23.06
C GLY A 118 -17.25 -2.23 -21.90
N GLU A 119 -16.75 -3.43 -21.60
CA GLU A 119 -17.19 -4.22 -20.44
C GLU A 119 -16.76 -3.57 -19.13
N VAL A 120 -15.51 -3.13 -19.05
CA VAL A 120 -14.99 -2.39 -17.90
C VAL A 120 -15.83 -1.13 -17.63
N ALA A 121 -16.08 -0.33 -18.67
CA ALA A 121 -16.90 0.89 -18.56
C ALA A 121 -18.34 0.59 -18.09
N SER A 122 -18.96 -0.47 -18.60
CA SER A 122 -20.30 -0.91 -18.19
C SER A 122 -20.37 -1.31 -16.71
N ARG A 123 -19.38 -2.08 -16.23
CA ARG A 123 -19.30 -2.53 -14.84
C ARG A 123 -19.04 -1.39 -13.87
N LEU A 124 -18.16 -0.45 -14.25
CA LEU A 124 -17.91 0.78 -13.48
C LEU A 124 -19.15 1.64 -13.39
N ALA A 125 -19.88 1.83 -14.49
CA ALA A 125 -21.13 2.58 -14.53
C ALA A 125 -22.24 1.93 -13.69
N ALA A 126 -22.24 0.59 -13.59
CA ALA A 126 -23.13 -0.17 -12.71
C ALA A 126 -22.75 -0.10 -11.22
N GLY A 127 -21.63 0.53 -10.86
CA GLY A 127 -21.12 0.62 -9.49
C GLY A 127 -20.63 -0.72 -8.94
N GLU A 128 -20.20 -1.66 -9.80
CA GLU A 128 -19.68 -2.96 -9.36
C GLU A 128 -18.40 -2.78 -8.53
N GLU A 129 -18.32 -3.48 -7.39
CA GLU A 129 -17.13 -3.46 -6.53
C GLU A 129 -15.90 -3.96 -7.29
N HIS A 130 -14.83 -3.20 -7.20
CA HIS A 130 -13.59 -3.51 -7.88
C HIS A 130 -12.37 -3.02 -7.12
N VAL A 131 -11.23 -3.55 -7.50
CA VAL A 131 -9.91 -3.05 -7.09
C VAL A 131 -9.07 -2.76 -8.33
N VAL A 132 -8.10 -1.87 -8.21
CA VAL A 132 -7.08 -1.67 -9.24
C VAL A 132 -5.89 -2.57 -8.95
N ARG A 133 -5.36 -3.24 -9.97
CA ARG A 133 -4.20 -4.14 -9.91
C ARG A 133 -3.13 -3.71 -10.90
#